data_65bc1a29baf7140d2730c4edc84afb33
#
_entry.id   65bc1a29baf7140d2730c4edc84afb33
#
_cell.length_a   1.000
_cell.length_b   1.000
_cell.length_c   1.000
_cell.angle_alpha   90.00
_cell.angle_beta   90.00
_cell.angle_gamma   90.00
#
_symmetry.space_group_name_H-M   'P 1'
#
loop_
_entity.id
_entity.type
_entity.pdbx_description
1 polymer ?
#
loop_
_entity_poly.entity_id
_entity_poly.type
_entity_poly.pdbx_seq_one_letter_code
_entity_poly.pdbx_strand_id
1 'polypeptide(L)'
;MSMNHLLGTDDYGRDLFSRLVVGSRATLFVTLLTLLFTVVVGVPLGLLAGYKKGWIDTIIMRIIDIGLSIPEFVIMIALASFFHPSLWNLVIAITIIKWMNYTRVTRGIVNNEMNQSYILMAQFFNVSTLNILFKHLLPKVLPSIFVIMIVDFGKIILYISSLSFLGLGAQPPSPEWGAMLQAGREFITSHPIMIIAPASLISGTILIFNLTGDAVRDRLLEQRGVQVETFNNKKSKHQ
;
A
#
# COMPACT_ATOMS: atom_id res chain seq x y z
N MET A 1 17.76 6.57 32.17
CA MET A 1 17.22 5.18 32.17
C MET A 1 17.10 4.73 33.62
N SER A 2 15.94 4.30 34.05
CA SER A 2 15.69 3.76 35.38
C SER A 2 14.99 2.41 35.24
N MET A 3 14.91 1.61 36.31
CA MET A 3 14.19 0.33 36.25
C MET A 3 12.69 0.49 35.89
N ASN A 4 12.13 1.68 36.09
CA ASN A 4 10.74 2.00 35.78
C ASN A 4 10.56 2.52 34.33
N HIS A 5 11.64 2.92 33.63
CA HIS A 5 11.60 3.49 32.28
C HIS A 5 12.77 2.95 31.44
N LEU A 6 12.53 1.83 30.73
CA LEU A 6 13.56 1.10 29.97
C LEU A 6 14.27 1.97 28.93
N LEU A 7 13.53 2.82 28.20
CA LEU A 7 14.08 3.75 27.20
C LEU A 7 14.12 5.19 27.68
N GLY A 8 13.82 5.45 28.98
CA GLY A 8 13.68 6.81 29.51
C GLY A 8 12.29 7.39 29.28
N THR A 9 12.19 8.70 29.47
CA THR A 9 10.95 9.47 29.31
C THR A 9 11.07 10.49 28.17
N ASP A 10 9.93 10.92 27.63
CA ASP A 10 9.86 12.05 26.71
C ASP A 10 9.97 13.40 27.47
N ASP A 11 9.83 14.50 26.71
CA ASP A 11 9.84 15.89 27.20
C ASP A 11 8.74 16.21 28.23
N TYR A 12 7.66 15.43 28.25
CA TYR A 12 6.55 15.54 29.22
C TYR A 12 6.65 14.53 30.38
N GLY A 13 7.77 13.82 30.53
CA GLY A 13 7.96 12.81 31.56
C GLY A 13 7.20 11.49 31.32
N ARG A 14 6.64 11.26 30.11
CA ARG A 14 5.90 10.04 29.77
C ARG A 14 6.88 8.96 29.34
N ASP A 15 6.60 7.69 29.71
CA ASP A 15 7.44 6.54 29.37
C ASP A 15 7.53 6.33 27.86
N LEU A 16 8.75 6.38 27.30
CA LEU A 16 9.02 6.30 25.89
C LEU A 16 8.67 4.91 25.32
N PHE A 17 8.99 3.83 26.05
CA PHE A 17 8.69 2.48 25.61
C PHE A 17 7.19 2.23 25.50
N SER A 18 6.41 2.62 26.50
CA SER A 18 4.95 2.50 26.47
C SER A 18 4.34 3.28 25.31
N ARG A 19 4.85 4.48 25.01
CA ARG A 19 4.41 5.29 23.87
C ARG A 19 4.73 4.64 22.53
N LEU A 20 5.88 4.00 22.37
CA LEU A 20 6.23 3.25 21.17
C LEU A 20 5.29 2.08 20.93
N VAL A 21 4.95 1.33 21.99
CA VAL A 21 4.01 0.20 21.91
C VAL A 21 2.59 0.67 21.59
N VAL A 22 2.10 1.72 22.25
CA VAL A 22 0.77 2.29 21.96
C VAL A 22 0.75 2.91 20.57
N GLY A 23 1.81 3.62 20.18
CA GLY A 23 1.97 4.26 18.87
C GLY A 23 1.96 3.28 17.70
N SER A 24 2.44 2.05 17.92
CA SER A 24 2.38 1.01 16.90
C SER A 24 0.96 0.74 16.44
N ARG A 25 -0.02 0.73 17.36
CA ARG A 25 -1.44 0.52 17.01
C ARG A 25 -1.96 1.62 16.09
N ALA A 26 -1.65 2.88 16.39
CA ALA A 26 -2.08 4.00 15.56
C ALA A 26 -1.44 3.94 14.17
N THR A 27 -0.10 3.80 14.11
CA THR A 27 0.64 3.77 12.84
C THR A 27 0.23 2.58 11.97
N LEU A 28 0.16 1.37 12.51
CA LEU A 28 -0.18 0.16 11.75
C LEU A 28 -1.66 0.17 11.32
N PHE A 29 -2.58 0.60 12.19
CA PHE A 29 -4.00 0.67 11.87
C PHE A 29 -4.28 1.68 10.74
N VAL A 30 -3.70 2.88 10.81
CA VAL A 30 -3.87 3.92 9.79
C VAL A 30 -3.26 3.46 8.47
N THR A 31 -2.11 2.78 8.51
CA THR A 31 -1.48 2.17 7.33
C THR A 31 -2.39 1.14 6.68
N LEU A 32 -2.94 0.20 7.47
CA LEU A 32 -3.85 -0.82 6.97
C LEU A 32 -5.11 -0.22 6.36
N LEU A 33 -5.68 0.79 7.01
CA LEU A 33 -6.87 1.49 6.53
C LEU A 33 -6.61 2.21 5.21
N THR A 34 -5.48 2.91 5.10
CA THR A 34 -5.04 3.57 3.86
C THR A 34 -4.89 2.57 2.73
N LEU A 35 -4.25 1.45 3.00
CA LEU A 35 -4.07 0.36 2.03
C LEU A 35 -5.41 -0.21 1.58
N LEU A 36 -6.32 -0.46 2.52
CA LEU A 36 -7.66 -0.98 2.22
C LEU A 36 -8.44 -0.02 1.29
N PHE A 37 -8.49 1.27 1.62
CA PHE A 37 -9.16 2.25 0.77
C PHE A 37 -8.53 2.36 -0.62
N THR A 38 -7.20 2.32 -0.69
CA THR A 38 -6.46 2.33 -1.95
C THR A 38 -6.86 1.15 -2.85
N VAL A 39 -6.96 -0.05 -2.29
CA VAL A 39 -7.35 -1.27 -3.01
C VAL A 39 -8.82 -1.24 -3.40
N VAL A 40 -9.70 -0.85 -2.47
CA VAL A 40 -11.16 -0.76 -2.70
C VAL A 40 -11.51 0.23 -3.81
N VAL A 41 -10.73 1.28 -3.99
CA VAL A 41 -10.90 2.23 -5.11
C VAL A 41 -10.17 1.75 -6.36
N GLY A 42 -8.90 1.38 -6.22
CA GLY A 42 -8.02 1.12 -7.37
C GLY A 42 -8.36 -0.15 -8.14
N VAL A 43 -8.68 -1.25 -7.44
CA VAL A 43 -8.95 -2.53 -8.11
C VAL A 43 -10.25 -2.49 -8.93
N PRO A 44 -11.39 -2.01 -8.43
CA PRO A 44 -12.61 -1.92 -9.24
C PRO A 44 -12.46 -1.01 -10.46
N LEU A 45 -11.77 0.13 -10.33
CA LEU A 45 -11.53 1.03 -11.46
C LEU A 45 -10.62 0.37 -12.51
N GLY A 46 -9.61 -0.39 -12.08
CA GLY A 46 -8.74 -1.16 -12.97
C GLY A 46 -9.48 -2.30 -13.69
N LEU A 47 -10.36 -3.03 -12.99
CA LEU A 47 -11.24 -4.04 -13.58
C LEU A 47 -12.15 -3.41 -14.64
N LEU A 48 -12.76 -2.27 -14.31
CA LEU A 48 -13.66 -1.56 -15.22
C LEU A 48 -12.93 -1.06 -16.47
N ALA A 49 -11.79 -0.40 -16.30
CA ALA A 49 -10.98 0.13 -17.39
C ALA A 49 -10.50 -0.98 -18.33
N GLY A 50 -9.95 -2.06 -17.78
CA GLY A 50 -9.44 -3.19 -18.57
C GLY A 50 -10.52 -3.97 -19.30
N TYR A 51 -11.71 -4.11 -18.72
CA TYR A 51 -12.83 -4.83 -19.33
C TYR A 51 -13.56 -4.00 -20.39
N LYS A 52 -13.97 -2.75 -20.05
CA LYS A 52 -14.80 -1.91 -20.92
C LYS A 52 -14.03 -1.40 -22.13
N LYS A 53 -12.71 -1.16 -21.99
CA LYS A 53 -11.89 -0.51 -23.04
C LYS A 53 -12.51 0.81 -23.54
N GLY A 54 -12.04 1.34 -24.66
CA GLY A 54 -12.59 2.53 -25.31
C GLY A 54 -12.47 3.80 -24.45
N TRP A 55 -13.50 4.65 -24.45
CA TRP A 55 -13.46 5.98 -23.84
C TRP A 55 -13.34 5.93 -22.29
N ILE A 56 -13.95 4.94 -21.65
CA ILE A 56 -13.86 4.76 -20.17
C ILE A 56 -12.41 4.51 -19.77
N ASP A 57 -11.75 3.58 -20.44
CA ASP A 57 -10.34 3.28 -20.25
C ASP A 57 -9.48 4.52 -20.50
N THR A 58 -9.73 5.22 -21.62
CA THR A 58 -8.98 6.42 -21.98
C THR A 58 -9.09 7.51 -20.90
N ILE A 59 -10.28 7.79 -20.37
CA ILE A 59 -10.46 8.82 -19.34
C ILE A 59 -9.74 8.42 -18.06
N ILE A 60 -9.95 7.18 -17.58
CA ILE A 60 -9.30 6.70 -16.35
C ILE A 60 -7.77 6.78 -16.49
N MET A 61 -7.22 6.32 -17.61
CA MET A 61 -5.78 6.37 -17.84
C MET A 61 -5.23 7.79 -17.95
N ARG A 62 -5.96 8.74 -18.56
CA ARG A 62 -5.54 10.14 -18.61
C ARG A 62 -5.45 10.77 -17.22
N ILE A 63 -6.44 10.52 -16.36
CA ILE A 63 -6.40 10.97 -14.96
C ILE A 63 -5.17 10.39 -14.24
N ILE A 64 -4.90 9.11 -14.43
CA ILE A 64 -3.76 8.43 -13.84
C ILE A 64 -2.43 8.97 -14.40
N ASP A 65 -2.33 9.21 -15.71
CA ASP A 65 -1.11 9.72 -16.33
C ASP A 65 -0.79 11.14 -15.83
N ILE A 66 -1.81 11.99 -15.68
CA ILE A 66 -1.65 13.33 -15.10
C ILE A 66 -1.21 13.22 -13.63
N GLY A 67 -1.89 12.40 -12.82
CA GLY A 67 -1.59 12.26 -11.41
C GLY A 67 -0.19 11.68 -11.14
N LEU A 68 0.26 10.73 -11.96
CA LEU A 68 1.58 10.11 -11.81
C LEU A 68 2.71 10.86 -12.56
N SER A 69 2.42 11.96 -13.25
CA SER A 69 3.44 12.82 -13.85
C SER A 69 4.19 13.67 -12.81
N ILE A 70 3.61 13.84 -11.64
CA ILE A 70 4.19 14.57 -10.51
C ILE A 70 4.68 13.55 -9.47
N PRO A 71 5.81 13.78 -8.79
CA PRO A 71 6.27 12.88 -7.73
C PRO A 71 5.20 12.68 -6.65
N GLU A 72 4.85 11.41 -6.37
CA GLU A 72 3.75 11.04 -5.45
C GLU A 72 3.83 11.81 -4.12
N PHE A 73 5.02 11.86 -3.51
CA PHE A 73 5.22 12.47 -2.20
C PHE A 73 4.95 13.98 -2.20
N VAL A 74 5.26 14.67 -3.30
CA VAL A 74 5.01 16.12 -3.44
C VAL A 74 3.51 16.41 -3.43
N ILE A 75 2.74 15.61 -4.17
CA ILE A 75 1.27 15.77 -4.19
C ILE A 75 0.69 15.43 -2.81
N MET A 76 1.20 14.38 -2.14
CA MET A 76 0.74 14.01 -0.80
C MET A 76 0.96 15.13 0.22
N ILE A 77 2.13 15.81 0.20
CA ILE A 77 2.38 16.99 1.03
C ILE A 77 1.39 18.11 0.70
N ALA A 78 1.21 18.43 -0.57
CA ALA A 78 0.30 19.47 -1.00
C ALA A 78 -1.14 19.19 -0.51
N LEU A 79 -1.66 17.97 -0.75
CA LEU A 79 -3.00 17.57 -0.32
C LEU A 79 -3.14 17.59 1.21
N ALA A 80 -2.17 17.03 1.94
CA ALA A 80 -2.21 17.01 3.40
C ALA A 80 -2.17 18.43 4.02
N SER A 81 -1.51 19.39 3.35
CA SER A 81 -1.40 20.78 3.81
C SER A 81 -2.69 21.59 3.64
N PHE A 82 -3.62 21.17 2.80
CA PHE A 82 -4.91 21.85 2.63
C PHE A 82 -5.86 21.66 3.82
N PHE A 83 -5.65 20.63 4.61
CA PHE A 83 -6.53 20.25 5.72
C PHE A 83 -5.83 20.45 7.07
N HIS A 84 -6.62 20.47 8.15
CA HIS A 84 -6.05 20.46 9.49
C HIS A 84 -5.22 19.18 9.72
N PRO A 85 -4.03 19.27 10.35
CA PRO A 85 -3.20 18.12 10.61
C PRO A 85 -3.94 17.02 11.37
N SER A 86 -4.04 15.83 10.76
CA SER A 86 -4.66 14.66 11.37
C SER A 86 -4.30 13.38 10.62
N LEU A 87 -4.38 12.23 11.29
CA LEU A 87 -4.16 10.92 10.65
C LEU A 87 -5.18 10.64 9.55
N TRP A 88 -6.43 11.07 9.70
CA TRP A 88 -7.47 10.92 8.68
C TRP A 88 -7.16 11.66 7.39
N ASN A 89 -6.60 12.86 7.50
CA ASN A 89 -6.19 13.63 6.33
C ASN A 89 -5.04 12.94 5.59
N LEU A 90 -4.12 12.29 6.31
CA LEU A 90 -3.08 11.48 5.70
C LEU A 90 -3.66 10.28 4.95
N VAL A 91 -4.65 9.57 5.54
CA VAL A 91 -5.35 8.47 4.86
C VAL A 91 -5.92 8.94 3.53
N ILE A 92 -6.62 10.08 3.53
CA ILE A 92 -7.25 10.64 2.33
C ILE A 92 -6.17 11.06 1.31
N ALA A 93 -5.17 11.85 1.72
CA ALA A 93 -4.13 12.36 0.84
C ALA A 93 -3.33 11.23 0.16
N ILE A 94 -2.97 10.19 0.91
CA ILE A 94 -2.23 9.05 0.39
C ILE A 94 -3.14 8.20 -0.53
N THR A 95 -4.39 7.95 -0.12
CA THR A 95 -5.33 7.16 -0.93
C THR A 95 -5.59 7.81 -2.27
N ILE A 96 -5.80 9.15 -2.34
CA ILE A 96 -6.05 9.90 -3.59
C ILE A 96 -4.95 9.68 -4.62
N ILE A 97 -3.73 9.39 -4.22
CA ILE A 97 -2.61 9.17 -5.14
C ILE A 97 -2.38 7.67 -5.37
N LYS A 98 -2.41 6.87 -4.33
CA LYS A 98 -2.00 5.46 -4.41
C LYS A 98 -2.96 4.57 -5.21
N TRP A 99 -4.26 4.86 -5.27
CA TRP A 99 -5.21 4.08 -6.06
C TRP A 99 -4.85 4.02 -7.55
N MET A 100 -4.16 5.03 -8.06
CA MET A 100 -3.76 5.13 -9.48
C MET A 100 -2.84 3.98 -9.89
N ASN A 101 -1.86 3.63 -9.04
CA ASN A 101 -0.95 2.51 -9.28
C ASN A 101 -1.70 1.17 -9.29
N TYR A 102 -2.61 0.96 -8.33
CA TYR A 102 -3.43 -0.27 -8.27
C TYR A 102 -4.34 -0.40 -9.48
N THR A 103 -4.94 0.69 -9.93
CA THR A 103 -5.77 0.71 -11.15
C THR A 103 -4.95 0.34 -12.37
N ARG A 104 -3.76 0.93 -12.55
CA ARG A 104 -2.88 0.65 -13.70
C ARG A 104 -2.45 -0.81 -13.73
N VAL A 105 -2.03 -1.38 -12.62
CA VAL A 105 -1.63 -2.79 -12.53
C VAL A 105 -2.81 -3.71 -12.78
N THR A 106 -3.95 -3.48 -12.14
CA THR A 106 -5.17 -4.27 -12.33
C THR A 106 -5.61 -4.27 -13.79
N ARG A 107 -5.66 -3.08 -14.42
CA ARG A 107 -5.96 -2.94 -15.84
C ARG A 107 -5.01 -3.76 -16.73
N GLY A 108 -3.72 -3.72 -16.45
CA GLY A 108 -2.71 -4.49 -17.20
C GLY A 108 -2.98 -6.00 -17.14
N ILE A 109 -3.27 -6.53 -15.95
CA ILE A 109 -3.62 -7.94 -15.76
C ILE A 109 -4.91 -8.28 -16.50
N VAL A 110 -5.95 -7.46 -16.36
CA VAL A 110 -7.25 -7.67 -17.03
C VAL A 110 -7.10 -7.67 -18.54
N ASN A 111 -6.33 -6.74 -19.12
CA ASN A 111 -6.10 -6.70 -20.57
C ASN A 111 -5.46 -7.99 -21.09
N ASN A 112 -4.54 -8.59 -20.34
CA ASN A 112 -3.93 -9.86 -20.70
C ASN A 112 -4.94 -11.03 -20.60
N GLU A 113 -5.75 -11.05 -19.54
CA GLU A 113 -6.76 -12.09 -19.32
C GLU A 113 -7.93 -12.03 -20.32
N MET A 114 -8.30 -10.84 -20.80
CA MET A 114 -9.38 -10.65 -21.78
C MET A 114 -9.16 -11.38 -23.11
N ASN A 115 -7.90 -11.70 -23.44
CA ASN A 115 -7.56 -12.44 -24.66
C ASN A 115 -7.53 -13.97 -24.45
N GLN A 116 -7.82 -14.46 -23.25
CA GLN A 116 -7.82 -15.88 -22.93
C GLN A 116 -9.12 -16.56 -23.43
N SER A 117 -9.00 -17.78 -23.95
CA SER A 117 -10.10 -18.54 -24.55
C SER A 117 -11.32 -18.67 -23.63
N TYR A 118 -11.09 -18.86 -22.31
CA TYR A 118 -12.19 -19.01 -21.34
C TYR A 118 -13.02 -17.72 -21.15
N ILE A 119 -12.40 -16.54 -21.29
CA ILE A 119 -13.13 -15.26 -21.25
C ILE A 119 -13.91 -15.04 -22.55
N LEU A 120 -13.29 -15.36 -23.70
CA LEU A 120 -13.96 -15.26 -24.99
C LEU A 120 -15.19 -16.19 -25.05
N MET A 121 -15.07 -17.41 -24.52
CA MET A 121 -16.19 -18.34 -24.38
C MET A 121 -17.28 -17.78 -23.44
N ALA A 122 -16.90 -17.23 -22.28
CA ALA A 122 -17.87 -16.62 -21.36
C ALA A 122 -18.66 -15.48 -22.04
N GLN A 123 -17.97 -14.66 -22.85
CA GLN A 123 -18.62 -13.60 -23.65
C GLN A 123 -19.53 -14.17 -24.74
N PHE A 124 -19.09 -15.20 -25.41
CA PHE A 124 -19.89 -15.88 -26.47
C PHE A 124 -21.19 -16.45 -25.89
N PHE A 125 -21.16 -17.04 -24.69
CA PHE A 125 -22.32 -17.52 -23.99
C PHE A 125 -23.14 -16.45 -23.26
N ASN A 126 -22.88 -15.15 -23.54
CA ASN A 126 -23.59 -14.03 -22.91
C ASN A 126 -23.58 -14.03 -21.38
N VAL A 127 -22.47 -14.50 -20.76
CA VAL A 127 -22.30 -14.39 -19.30
C VAL A 127 -22.29 -12.90 -18.90
N SER A 128 -23.05 -12.56 -17.88
CA SER A 128 -23.18 -11.16 -17.44
C SER A 128 -21.80 -10.54 -17.10
N THR A 129 -21.63 -9.25 -17.42
CA THR A 129 -20.40 -8.49 -17.15
C THR A 129 -19.94 -8.62 -15.69
N LEU A 130 -20.87 -8.51 -14.73
CA LEU A 130 -20.53 -8.63 -13.31
C LEU A 130 -19.98 -10.03 -12.97
N ASN A 131 -20.54 -11.08 -13.55
CA ASN A 131 -20.02 -12.43 -13.36
C ASN A 131 -18.61 -12.58 -13.96
N ILE A 132 -18.36 -12.01 -15.13
CA ILE A 132 -17.02 -12.02 -15.73
C ILE A 132 -16.02 -11.25 -14.81
N LEU A 133 -16.38 -10.07 -14.36
CA LEU A 133 -15.52 -9.26 -13.49
C LEU A 133 -15.21 -9.96 -12.16
N PHE A 134 -16.23 -10.43 -11.43
CA PHE A 134 -16.05 -10.93 -10.08
C PHE A 134 -15.66 -12.42 -10.02
N LYS A 135 -16.18 -13.28 -10.92
CA LYS A 135 -15.88 -14.73 -10.89
C LYS A 135 -14.69 -15.14 -11.74
N HIS A 136 -14.36 -14.38 -12.79
CA HIS A 136 -13.29 -14.77 -13.69
C HIS A 136 -12.06 -13.85 -13.58
N LEU A 137 -12.24 -12.53 -13.63
CA LEU A 137 -11.13 -11.58 -13.65
C LEU A 137 -10.58 -11.26 -12.26
N LEU A 138 -11.42 -10.94 -11.30
CA LEU A 138 -10.99 -10.58 -9.94
C LEU A 138 -10.10 -11.65 -9.28
N PRO A 139 -10.44 -12.97 -9.32
CA PRO A 139 -9.58 -14.00 -8.74
C PRO A 139 -8.19 -14.09 -9.40
N LYS A 140 -8.06 -13.69 -10.67
CA LYS A 140 -6.75 -13.62 -11.36
C LYS A 140 -5.93 -12.40 -10.99
N VAL A 141 -6.59 -11.31 -10.62
CA VAL A 141 -5.98 -10.05 -10.18
C VAL A 141 -5.49 -10.15 -8.73
N LEU A 142 -6.28 -10.74 -7.83
CA LEU A 142 -6.04 -10.77 -6.39
C LEU A 142 -4.64 -11.24 -5.97
N PRO A 143 -4.05 -12.33 -6.51
CA PRO A 143 -2.72 -12.78 -6.09
C PRO A 143 -1.63 -11.73 -6.34
N SER A 144 -1.68 -11.06 -7.50
CA SER A 144 -0.72 -10.00 -7.83
C SER A 144 -0.93 -8.76 -6.98
N ILE A 145 -2.18 -8.37 -6.73
CA ILE A 145 -2.52 -7.25 -5.85
C ILE A 145 -2.07 -7.53 -4.42
N PHE A 146 -2.25 -8.76 -3.92
CA PHE A 146 -1.83 -9.13 -2.57
C PHE A 146 -0.31 -8.96 -2.35
N VAL A 147 0.52 -9.34 -3.33
CA VAL A 147 1.97 -9.11 -3.27
C VAL A 147 2.29 -7.61 -3.20
N ILE A 148 1.65 -6.82 -4.06
CA ILE A 148 1.84 -5.37 -4.08
C ILE A 148 1.41 -4.75 -2.73
N MET A 149 0.31 -5.22 -2.14
CA MET A 149 -0.16 -4.76 -0.83
C MET A 149 0.87 -4.95 0.28
N ILE A 150 1.55 -6.11 0.31
CA ILE A 150 2.57 -6.38 1.32
C ILE A 150 3.73 -5.38 1.21
N VAL A 151 4.25 -5.17 0.01
CA VAL A 151 5.35 -4.22 -0.23
C VAL A 151 4.90 -2.77 0.02
N ASP A 152 3.70 -2.40 -0.44
CA ASP A 152 3.16 -1.05 -0.24
C ASP A 152 2.82 -0.74 1.21
N PHE A 153 2.55 -1.75 2.04
CA PHE A 153 2.35 -1.54 3.47
C PHE A 153 3.56 -0.83 4.10
N GLY A 154 4.77 -1.29 3.80
CA GLY A 154 6.00 -0.64 4.26
C GLY A 154 6.16 0.79 3.70
N LYS A 155 5.85 1.00 2.41
CA LYS A 155 5.91 2.34 1.79
C LYS A 155 4.91 3.31 2.39
N ILE A 156 3.69 2.85 2.69
CA ILE A 156 2.65 3.69 3.30
C ILE A 156 3.05 4.08 4.74
N ILE A 157 3.65 3.17 5.52
CA ILE A 157 4.23 3.54 6.83
C ILE A 157 5.24 4.68 6.66
N LEU A 158 6.13 4.57 5.67
CA LEU A 158 7.12 5.61 5.41
C LEU A 158 6.45 6.95 5.06
N TYR A 159 5.41 6.95 4.21
CA TYR A 159 4.68 8.18 3.86
C TYR A 159 3.97 8.79 5.06
N ILE A 160 3.24 7.99 5.85
CA ILE A 160 2.55 8.45 7.07
C ILE A 160 3.55 9.04 8.04
N SER A 161 4.64 8.32 8.34
CA SER A 161 5.66 8.78 9.28
C SER A 161 6.38 10.03 8.80
N SER A 162 6.68 10.14 7.49
CA SER A 162 7.31 11.33 6.92
C SER A 162 6.39 12.54 6.95
N LEU A 163 5.10 12.38 6.60
CA LEU A 163 4.12 13.47 6.66
C LEU A 163 3.82 13.89 8.10
N SER A 164 3.75 12.94 9.04
CA SER A 164 3.61 13.23 10.47
C SER A 164 4.84 13.95 11.02
N PHE A 165 6.06 13.57 10.58
CA PHE A 165 7.31 14.26 10.93
C PHE A 165 7.31 15.72 10.44
N LEU A 166 6.67 16.01 9.30
CA LEU A 166 6.46 17.37 8.79
C LEU A 166 5.34 18.14 9.54
N GLY A 167 4.68 17.52 10.52
CA GLY A 167 3.60 18.14 11.31
C GLY A 167 2.22 18.02 10.69
N LEU A 168 2.05 17.26 9.58
CA LEU A 168 0.78 17.12 8.87
C LEU A 168 -0.08 15.95 9.37
N GLY A 169 0.46 15.13 10.27
CA GLY A 169 -0.17 13.92 10.81
C GLY A 169 -0.80 14.10 12.19
N ALA A 170 -0.54 13.10 13.05
CA ALA A 170 -1.05 13.07 14.41
C ALA A 170 -0.54 14.25 15.23
N GLN A 171 -1.45 14.87 15.97
CA GLN A 171 -1.10 15.96 16.88
C GLN A 171 -0.92 15.42 18.31
N PRO A 172 -0.05 16.05 19.13
CA PRO A 172 0.05 15.73 20.54
C PRO A 172 -1.32 15.75 21.23
N PRO A 173 -1.58 14.83 22.17
CA PRO A 173 -0.68 13.88 22.83
C PRO A 173 -0.57 12.50 22.14
N SER A 174 -1.08 12.32 20.93
CA SER A 174 -1.14 11.03 20.25
C SER A 174 0.26 10.41 20.01
N PRO A 175 0.51 9.17 20.46
CA PRO A 175 1.82 8.54 20.34
C PRO A 175 2.01 7.82 18.98
N GLU A 176 1.81 8.50 17.85
CA GLU A 176 2.11 7.95 16.51
C GLU A 176 3.62 8.05 16.24
N TRP A 177 4.22 7.05 15.57
CA TRP A 177 5.68 6.97 15.42
C TRP A 177 6.30 8.17 14.68
N GLY A 178 5.65 8.69 13.64
CA GLY A 178 6.11 9.88 12.92
C GLY A 178 5.99 11.16 13.74
N ALA A 179 4.91 11.29 14.53
CA ALA A 179 4.75 12.39 15.47
C ALA A 179 5.76 12.32 16.62
N MET A 180 6.14 11.10 17.06
CA MET A 180 7.23 10.92 18.04
C MET A 180 8.58 11.32 17.47
N LEU A 181 8.85 11.06 16.19
CA LEU A 181 10.05 11.55 15.50
C LEU A 181 10.08 13.09 15.46
N GLN A 182 8.94 13.72 15.17
CA GLN A 182 8.83 15.19 15.15
C GLN A 182 9.13 15.77 16.54
N ALA A 183 8.52 15.22 17.60
CA ALA A 183 8.76 15.68 18.97
C ALA A 183 10.21 15.47 19.41
N GLY A 184 10.85 14.35 19.02
CA GLY A 184 12.24 14.07 19.35
C GLY A 184 13.27 14.95 18.64
N ARG A 185 12.87 15.65 17.57
CA ARG A 185 13.79 16.44 16.73
C ARG A 185 14.58 17.50 17.52
N GLU A 186 13.94 18.16 18.48
CA GLU A 186 14.57 19.20 19.30
C GLU A 186 15.60 18.62 20.28
N PHE A 187 15.51 17.33 20.58
CA PHE A 187 16.33 16.62 21.56
C PHE A 187 17.40 15.72 20.93
N ILE A 188 17.69 15.87 19.63
CA ILE A 188 18.60 14.96 18.90
C ILE A 188 20.02 14.93 19.50
N THR A 189 20.50 16.04 20.03
CA THR A 189 21.84 16.15 20.64
C THR A 189 21.86 15.74 22.11
N SER A 190 20.79 16.01 22.86
CA SER A 190 20.73 15.75 24.30
C SER A 190 20.18 14.36 24.64
N HIS A 191 19.15 13.90 23.91
CA HIS A 191 18.46 12.62 24.12
C HIS A 191 18.16 11.89 22.81
N PRO A 192 19.17 11.41 22.08
CA PRO A 192 19.02 10.83 20.73
C PRO A 192 18.10 9.61 20.69
N ILE A 193 17.88 8.93 21.82
CA ILE A 193 16.97 7.78 21.92
C ILE A 193 15.53 8.13 21.51
N MET A 194 15.10 9.39 21.70
CA MET A 194 13.77 9.86 21.33
C MET A 194 13.51 9.81 19.81
N ILE A 195 14.58 9.87 19.02
CA ILE A 195 14.51 9.70 17.55
C ILE A 195 14.88 8.28 17.15
N ILE A 196 15.96 7.72 17.71
CA ILE A 196 16.46 6.40 17.30
C ILE A 196 15.41 5.32 17.55
N ALA A 197 14.69 5.37 18.66
CA ALA A 197 13.72 4.34 19.00
C ALA A 197 12.53 4.27 18.03
N PRO A 198 11.77 5.35 17.73
CA PRO A 198 10.72 5.28 16.74
C PRO A 198 11.25 5.06 15.31
N ALA A 199 12.41 5.62 14.94
CA ALA A 199 13.03 5.40 13.63
C ALA A 199 13.39 3.92 13.42
N SER A 200 13.93 3.26 14.44
CA SER A 200 14.25 1.82 14.36
C SER A 200 13.02 0.94 14.21
N LEU A 201 11.89 1.28 14.86
CA LEU A 201 10.63 0.55 14.69
C LEU A 201 10.05 0.74 13.29
N ILE A 202 10.05 1.97 12.78
CA ILE A 202 9.61 2.25 11.40
C ILE A 202 10.46 1.46 10.40
N SER A 203 11.79 1.58 10.48
CA SER A 203 12.72 0.91 9.57
C SER A 203 12.64 -0.61 9.67
N GLY A 204 12.57 -1.16 10.89
CA GLY A 204 12.41 -2.59 11.12
C GLY A 204 11.10 -3.13 10.55
N THR A 205 10.00 -2.40 10.73
CA THR A 205 8.70 -2.79 10.16
C THR A 205 8.73 -2.76 8.63
N ILE A 206 9.28 -1.71 8.02
CA ILE A 206 9.44 -1.63 6.56
C ILE A 206 10.26 -2.79 6.03
N LEU A 207 11.37 -3.10 6.70
CA LEU A 207 12.25 -4.22 6.31
C LEU A 207 11.51 -5.56 6.34
N ILE A 208 10.77 -5.83 7.43
CA ILE A 208 9.99 -7.08 7.58
C ILE A 208 8.95 -7.19 6.45
N PHE A 209 8.20 -6.14 6.17
CA PHE A 209 7.19 -6.18 5.11
C PHE A 209 7.81 -6.32 3.71
N ASN A 210 8.93 -5.66 3.43
CA ASN A 210 9.63 -5.82 2.15
C ASN A 210 10.15 -7.26 1.96
N LEU A 211 10.85 -7.81 2.96
CA LEU A 211 11.34 -9.20 2.90
C LEU A 211 10.19 -10.21 2.76
N THR A 212 9.09 -9.99 3.47
CA THR A 212 7.89 -10.83 3.36
C THR A 212 7.27 -10.72 1.96
N GLY A 213 7.19 -9.51 1.42
CA GLY A 213 6.68 -9.26 0.07
C GLY A 213 7.50 -9.97 -1.01
N ASP A 214 8.81 -9.89 -0.93
CA ASP A 214 9.72 -10.58 -1.85
C ASP A 214 9.57 -12.10 -1.75
N ALA A 215 9.56 -12.66 -0.53
CA ALA A 215 9.37 -14.09 -0.32
C ALA A 215 8.01 -14.61 -0.85
N VAL A 216 6.93 -13.85 -0.68
CA VAL A 216 5.61 -14.20 -1.23
C VAL A 216 5.60 -14.10 -2.75
N ARG A 217 6.24 -13.09 -3.31
CA ARG A 217 6.38 -12.92 -4.77
C ARG A 217 7.10 -14.09 -5.40
N ASP A 218 8.24 -14.50 -4.84
CA ASP A 218 9.05 -15.60 -5.36
C ASP A 218 8.28 -16.91 -5.37
N ARG A 219 7.58 -17.25 -4.29
CA ARG A 219 6.71 -18.43 -4.22
C ARG A 219 5.60 -18.44 -5.27
N LEU A 220 4.97 -17.28 -5.53
CA LEU A 220 3.91 -17.18 -6.55
C LEU A 220 4.47 -17.30 -7.97
N LEU A 221 5.69 -16.83 -8.22
CA LEU A 221 6.37 -17.01 -9.52
C LEU A 221 6.78 -18.45 -9.76
N GLU A 222 7.33 -19.14 -8.76
CA GLU A 222 7.67 -20.58 -8.83
C GLU A 222 6.43 -21.43 -9.16
N GLN A 223 5.31 -21.20 -8.50
CA GLN A 223 4.06 -21.92 -8.79
C GLN A 223 3.57 -21.72 -10.23
N ARG A 224 3.75 -20.52 -10.80
CA ARG A 224 3.41 -20.25 -12.21
C ARG A 224 4.40 -20.93 -13.17
N GLY A 225 5.69 -20.95 -12.86
CA GLY A 225 6.74 -21.64 -13.65
C GLY A 225 6.49 -23.14 -13.75
N VAL A 226 6.22 -23.79 -12.64
CA VAL A 226 5.90 -25.24 -12.59
C VAL A 226 4.62 -25.58 -13.39
N GLN A 227 3.61 -24.72 -13.39
CA GLN A 227 2.41 -24.93 -14.21
C GLN A 227 2.68 -24.85 -15.71
N VAL A 228 3.57 -23.95 -16.14
CA VAL A 228 3.95 -23.81 -17.56
C VAL A 228 4.76 -25.02 -18.04
N GLU A 229 5.71 -25.51 -17.24
CA GLU A 229 6.49 -26.69 -17.56
C GLU A 229 5.64 -27.97 -17.63
N THR A 230 4.71 -28.16 -16.69
CA THR A 230 3.80 -29.32 -16.70
C THR A 230 2.85 -29.29 -17.91
N PHE A 231 2.42 -28.12 -18.35
CA PHE A 231 1.58 -27.96 -19.55
C PHE A 231 2.36 -28.26 -20.83
N ASN A 232 3.60 -27.80 -20.95
CA ASN A 232 4.48 -28.07 -22.09
C ASN A 232 4.87 -29.53 -22.18
N ASN A 233 5.15 -30.19 -21.06
CA ASN A 233 5.46 -31.63 -20.99
C ASN A 233 4.26 -32.52 -21.36
N LYS A 234 3.03 -32.10 -21.05
CA LYS A 234 1.82 -32.80 -21.51
C LYS A 234 1.58 -32.66 -23.02
N LYS A 235 1.86 -31.49 -23.61
CA LYS A 235 1.76 -31.30 -25.07
C LYS A 235 2.78 -32.11 -25.85
N SER A 236 4.01 -32.21 -25.35
CA SER A 236 5.09 -33.00 -26.00
C SER A 236 4.86 -34.52 -25.96
N LYS A 237 4.02 -35.03 -25.05
CA LYS A 237 3.68 -36.47 -24.96
C LYS A 237 2.48 -36.88 -25.84
N HIS A 238 1.82 -35.94 -26.48
CA HIS A 238 0.65 -36.18 -27.34
C HIS A 238 0.93 -35.83 -28.83
N GLN A 239 2.20 -35.54 -29.17
CA GLN A 239 2.75 -35.49 -30.52
C GLN A 239 3.64 -36.72 -30.80
#